data_e42a6a805b8bbbd413978d5ffdc97618
#
_entry.id   e42a6a805b8bbbd413978d5ffdc97618
#
_cell.length_a   1.000
_cell.length_b   1.000
_cell.length_c   1.000
_cell.angle_alpha   90.00
_cell.angle_beta   90.00
_cell.angle_gamma   90.00
#
_symmetry.space_group_name_H-M   'P 1'
#
loop_
_entity.id
_entity.type
_entity.pdbx_description
1 polymer ?
#
loop_
_entity_poly.entity_id
_entity_poly.type
_entity_poly.pdbx_seq_one_letter_code
_entity_poly.pdbx_strand_id
1 'polypeptide(L)'
;GQTQYSWRDYGSSFLLPLNNTTADRGRVLIVGGQSNYLLPATNTAEMLDFNQGTASAPVIRSTTPMNIARVFALPVILPTGKLVLFGGAARDPDEYIHTPEVFDPVTETWSTLPDANVSRTYHSSALLLPDGRVWTASGTPDRSTWEHRVEFYNPSYYYANRPQISGRVTTGPYGGTMRIPTSSSNITKVSLLRLGSNTHHYDSNLRLVWLQITNTDSSGITVSAPINSSVAPPGHYMIHILNAQDVPSVAQIVRIGS
;
A
#
# COMPACT_ATOMS: atom_id res chain seq x y z
N GLY A 1 15.55 -19.85 -4.35
CA GLY A 1 16.51 -18.75 -4.55
C GLY A 1 16.83 -18.10 -3.21
N GLN A 2 17.99 -17.52 -3.08
CA GLN A 2 18.35 -16.68 -1.93
C GLN A 2 18.26 -15.22 -2.35
N THR A 3 17.83 -14.35 -1.44
CA THR A 3 17.94 -12.90 -1.62
C THR A 3 19.42 -12.52 -1.77
N GLN A 4 19.72 -11.50 -2.57
CA GLN A 4 21.11 -11.04 -2.76
C GLN A 4 21.69 -10.44 -1.47
N TYR A 5 20.82 -9.94 -0.60
CA TYR A 5 21.17 -9.36 0.69
C TYR A 5 20.62 -10.28 1.78
N SER A 6 21.48 -11.04 2.44
CA SER A 6 21.12 -12.13 3.34
C SER A 6 20.34 -11.70 4.59
N TRP A 7 20.54 -10.46 5.06
CA TRP A 7 19.91 -9.91 6.27
C TRP A 7 19.32 -8.54 5.98
N ARG A 8 18.07 -8.35 6.39
CA ARG A 8 17.34 -7.09 6.27
C ARG A 8 16.55 -6.81 7.55
N ASP A 9 17.29 -6.80 8.68
CA ASP A 9 16.68 -6.46 9.97
C ASP A 9 15.97 -5.11 9.84
N TYR A 10 14.73 -5.05 10.30
CA TYR A 10 13.90 -3.85 10.26
C TYR A 10 13.63 -3.26 8.86
N GLY A 11 13.81 -4.06 7.83
CA GLY A 11 13.39 -3.72 6.48
C GLY A 11 11.86 -3.77 6.34
N SER A 12 11.36 -3.21 5.25
CA SER A 12 9.93 -3.24 4.91
C SER A 12 9.64 -4.20 3.77
N SER A 13 8.47 -4.83 3.79
CA SER A 13 7.99 -5.67 2.69
C SER A 13 6.57 -5.30 2.29
N PHE A 14 6.28 -5.37 0.99
CA PHE A 14 4.99 -5.02 0.42
C PHE A 14 4.50 -6.11 -0.52
N LEU A 15 3.28 -6.56 -0.33
CA LEU A 15 2.57 -7.23 -1.41
C LEU A 15 2.13 -6.16 -2.40
N LEU A 16 2.64 -6.21 -3.63
CA LEU A 16 2.22 -5.29 -4.69
C LEU A 16 0.74 -5.49 -5.04
N PRO A 17 0.08 -4.47 -5.62
CA PRO A 17 -1.31 -4.58 -6.03
C PRO A 17 -1.55 -5.81 -6.89
N LEU A 18 -2.56 -6.60 -6.51
CA LEU A 18 -2.96 -7.81 -7.21
C LEU A 18 -4.01 -7.51 -8.27
N ASN A 19 -3.96 -8.24 -9.37
CA ASN A 19 -5.09 -8.35 -10.28
C ASN A 19 -6.08 -9.41 -9.76
N ASN A 20 -7.36 -9.19 -10.01
CA ASN A 20 -8.41 -10.12 -9.59
C ASN A 20 -8.50 -11.34 -10.55
N THR A 21 -7.44 -12.12 -10.61
CA THR A 21 -7.35 -13.33 -11.43
C THR A 21 -6.61 -14.45 -10.69
N THR A 22 -6.88 -15.70 -11.04
CA THR A 22 -6.13 -16.86 -10.52
C THR A 22 -4.71 -16.95 -11.07
N ALA A 23 -4.43 -16.25 -12.16
CA ALA A 23 -3.11 -16.21 -12.78
C ALA A 23 -2.14 -15.30 -12.02
N ASP A 24 -2.64 -14.27 -11.31
CA ASP A 24 -1.80 -13.38 -10.52
C ASP A 24 -1.51 -14.01 -9.14
N ARG A 25 -0.32 -14.54 -9.01
CA ARG A 25 0.21 -15.14 -7.77
C ARG A 25 0.90 -14.12 -6.87
N GLY A 26 1.01 -12.87 -7.34
CA GLY A 26 1.56 -11.76 -6.61
C GLY A 26 3.06 -11.54 -6.81
N ARG A 27 3.46 -10.34 -6.46
CA ARG A 27 4.85 -9.90 -6.35
C ARG A 27 5.05 -9.26 -4.99
N VAL A 28 6.17 -9.53 -4.35
CA VAL A 28 6.53 -8.92 -3.06
C VAL A 28 7.79 -8.09 -3.25
N LEU A 29 7.70 -6.81 -2.92
CA LEU A 29 8.84 -5.90 -2.87
C LEU A 29 9.42 -5.90 -1.46
N ILE A 30 10.73 -6.14 -1.32
CA ILE A 30 11.46 -6.06 -0.05
C ILE A 30 12.45 -4.92 -0.17
N VAL A 31 12.49 -4.01 0.81
CA VAL A 31 13.29 -2.78 0.75
C VAL A 31 13.93 -2.46 2.08
N GLY A 32 15.08 -1.79 2.02
CA GLY A 32 15.76 -1.26 3.19
C GLY A 32 16.24 -2.34 4.14
N GLY A 33 16.29 -2.00 5.41
CA GLY A 33 16.84 -2.86 6.45
C GLY A 33 18.33 -2.67 6.65
N GLN A 34 18.90 -3.43 7.57
CA GLN A 34 20.32 -3.45 7.89
C GLN A 34 20.80 -4.88 8.15
N SER A 35 22.09 -5.15 7.95
CA SER A 35 22.65 -6.49 8.17
C SER A 35 22.88 -6.80 9.66
N ASN A 36 23.03 -5.80 10.48
CA ASN A 36 23.00 -5.85 11.95
C ASN A 36 22.80 -4.41 12.48
N TYR A 37 22.43 -4.28 13.76
CA TYR A 37 22.11 -2.98 14.37
C TYR A 37 23.28 -2.00 14.52
N LEU A 38 24.53 -2.45 14.27
CA LEU A 38 25.72 -1.60 14.29
C LEU A 38 26.05 -0.99 12.92
N LEU A 39 25.44 -1.51 11.85
CA LEU A 39 25.71 -1.08 10.48
C LEU A 39 24.62 -0.13 9.99
N PRO A 40 24.98 0.79 9.06
CA PRO A 40 23.99 1.65 8.42
C PRO A 40 22.91 0.84 7.69
N ALA A 41 21.75 1.43 7.55
CA ALA A 41 20.68 0.90 6.70
C ALA A 41 21.12 0.83 5.23
N THR A 42 20.46 -0.02 4.46
CA THR A 42 20.59 -0.08 3.01
C THR A 42 19.42 0.58 2.30
N ASN A 43 19.62 1.10 1.10
CA ASN A 43 18.55 1.56 0.21
C ASN A 43 18.17 0.51 -0.84
N THR A 44 18.78 -0.66 -0.82
CA THR A 44 18.55 -1.69 -1.83
C THR A 44 17.12 -2.23 -1.79
N ALA A 45 16.63 -2.66 -2.95
CA ALA A 45 15.32 -3.24 -3.14
C ALA A 45 15.38 -4.52 -3.97
N GLU A 46 14.57 -5.51 -3.60
CA GLU A 46 14.45 -6.79 -4.27
C GLU A 46 12.99 -7.13 -4.51
N MET A 47 12.73 -7.70 -5.70
CA MET A 47 11.41 -8.19 -6.09
C MET A 47 11.37 -9.70 -6.03
N LEU A 48 10.42 -10.26 -5.28
CA LEU A 48 10.05 -11.66 -5.32
C LEU A 48 8.84 -11.79 -6.23
N ASP A 49 9.04 -12.34 -7.43
CA ASP A 49 7.98 -12.45 -8.45
C ASP A 49 7.47 -13.91 -8.52
N PHE A 50 6.30 -14.14 -7.94
CA PHE A 50 5.64 -15.45 -7.98
C PHE A 50 4.94 -15.72 -9.32
N ASN A 51 4.73 -14.69 -10.16
CA ASN A 51 4.14 -14.83 -11.48
C ASN A 51 5.14 -15.44 -12.47
N GLN A 52 6.42 -15.06 -12.37
CA GLN A 52 7.50 -15.63 -13.19
C GLN A 52 8.08 -16.93 -12.63
N GLY A 53 7.89 -17.17 -11.33
CA GLY A 53 8.31 -18.40 -10.64
C GLY A 53 7.17 -19.38 -10.43
N THR A 54 7.23 -20.07 -9.29
CA THR A 54 6.17 -20.95 -8.79
C THR A 54 5.63 -20.41 -7.46
N ALA A 55 4.55 -20.99 -6.95
CA ALA A 55 4.00 -20.60 -5.65
C ALA A 55 4.98 -20.83 -4.47
N SER A 56 5.92 -21.76 -4.61
CA SER A 56 6.94 -22.11 -3.61
C SER A 56 8.34 -21.56 -3.93
N ALA A 57 8.57 -21.06 -5.15
CA ALA A 57 9.87 -20.58 -5.60
C ALA A 57 9.69 -19.38 -6.54
N PRO A 58 9.64 -18.15 -5.99
CA PRO A 58 9.57 -16.94 -6.82
C PRO A 58 10.88 -16.74 -7.57
N VAL A 59 10.83 -16.01 -8.67
CA VAL A 59 12.02 -15.40 -9.26
C VAL A 59 12.40 -14.21 -8.38
N ILE A 60 13.63 -14.17 -7.91
CA ILE A 60 14.16 -13.08 -7.07
C ILE A 60 15.11 -12.25 -7.92
N ARG A 61 14.89 -10.95 -7.94
CA ARG A 61 15.74 -10.00 -8.68
C ARG A 61 15.89 -8.68 -7.93
N SER A 62 16.98 -8.00 -8.14
CA SER A 62 17.11 -6.60 -7.74
C SER A 62 16.15 -5.72 -8.56
N THR A 63 15.70 -4.65 -7.97
CA THR A 63 14.93 -3.59 -8.61
C THR A 63 15.53 -2.23 -8.25
N THR A 64 14.97 -1.14 -8.77
CA THR A 64 15.46 0.21 -8.49
C THR A 64 15.55 0.44 -6.97
N PRO A 65 16.71 0.83 -6.43
CA PRO A 65 16.87 1.12 -5.02
C PRO A 65 16.08 2.39 -4.62
N MET A 66 15.73 2.49 -3.33
CA MET A 66 15.25 3.75 -2.76
C MET A 66 16.31 4.86 -2.89
N ASN A 67 15.88 6.12 -2.84
CA ASN A 67 16.82 7.24 -2.79
C ASN A 67 17.53 7.32 -1.43
N ILE A 68 16.83 6.94 -0.35
CA ILE A 68 17.33 7.06 1.03
C ILE A 68 17.31 5.69 1.70
N ALA A 69 18.47 5.27 2.20
CA ALA A 69 18.63 4.05 2.99
C ALA A 69 17.86 4.18 4.33
N ARG A 70 17.11 3.15 4.72
CA ARG A 70 16.30 3.22 5.95
C ARG A 70 15.96 1.88 6.57
N VAL A 71 15.82 1.90 7.88
CA VAL A 71 15.15 0.90 8.74
C VAL A 71 13.87 1.50 9.31
N PHE A 72 12.97 0.68 9.83
CA PHE A 72 11.70 1.07 10.51
C PHE A 72 10.74 1.91 9.66
N ALA A 73 10.85 1.88 8.34
CA ALA A 73 9.92 2.61 7.49
C ALA A 73 8.51 2.01 7.55
N LEU A 74 7.51 2.89 7.52
CA LEU A 74 6.10 2.53 7.62
C LEU A 74 5.48 2.43 6.22
N PRO A 75 5.09 1.22 5.79
CA PRO A 75 4.51 1.02 4.48
C PRO A 75 3.02 1.36 4.42
N VAL A 76 2.59 2.04 3.35
CA VAL A 76 1.18 2.28 3.03
C VAL A 76 0.95 2.13 1.53
N ILE A 77 -0.12 1.44 1.14
CA ILE A 77 -0.60 1.42 -0.26
C ILE A 77 -1.68 2.49 -0.43
N LEU A 78 -1.50 3.37 -1.40
CA LEU A 78 -2.49 4.37 -1.77
C LEU A 78 -3.59 3.76 -2.67
N PRO A 79 -4.79 4.36 -2.77
CA PRO A 79 -5.85 3.89 -3.66
C PRO A 79 -5.44 3.80 -5.15
N THR A 80 -4.41 4.54 -5.53
CA THR A 80 -3.81 4.52 -6.88
C THR A 80 -2.90 3.32 -7.13
N GLY A 81 -2.66 2.47 -6.13
CA GLY A 81 -1.73 1.34 -6.19
C GLY A 81 -0.26 1.72 -5.94
N LYS A 82 0.07 2.99 -5.80
CA LYS A 82 1.42 3.41 -5.41
C LYS A 82 1.67 3.10 -3.93
N LEU A 83 2.92 2.80 -3.62
CA LEU A 83 3.34 2.46 -2.26
C LEU A 83 4.15 3.63 -1.69
N VAL A 84 3.85 4.02 -0.47
CA VAL A 84 4.59 5.06 0.23
C VAL A 84 5.27 4.49 1.46
N LEU A 85 6.54 4.86 1.65
CA LEU A 85 7.31 4.62 2.86
C LEU A 85 7.43 5.92 3.65
N PHE A 86 6.94 5.92 4.88
CA PHE A 86 7.07 7.05 5.79
C PHE A 86 8.16 6.80 6.82
N GLY A 87 8.93 7.84 7.14
CA GLY A 87 9.88 7.82 8.24
C GLY A 87 11.01 6.82 8.09
N GLY A 88 11.41 6.27 9.22
CA GLY A 88 12.57 5.42 9.36
C GLY A 88 13.79 6.15 9.87
N ALA A 89 14.92 5.44 9.92
CA ALA A 89 16.22 5.97 10.29
C ALA A 89 17.30 5.38 9.37
N ALA A 90 18.35 6.16 9.09
CA ALA A 90 19.51 5.69 8.35
C ALA A 90 20.40 4.78 9.22
N ARG A 91 20.31 4.94 10.52
CA ARG A 91 20.91 4.09 11.56
C ARG A 91 20.00 4.07 12.79
N ASP A 92 19.81 2.93 13.41
CA ASP A 92 19.12 2.80 14.69
C ASP A 92 20.12 3.05 15.86
N PRO A 93 19.83 3.95 16.83
CA PRO A 93 18.61 4.76 17.01
C PRO A 93 18.71 6.20 16.46
N ASP A 94 19.68 6.50 15.65
CA ASP A 94 20.03 7.86 15.20
C ASP A 94 19.70 8.10 13.72
N GLU A 95 19.88 9.35 13.26
CA GLU A 95 19.74 9.76 11.85
C GLU A 95 18.31 9.52 11.29
N TYR A 96 17.33 10.17 11.92
CA TYR A 96 15.91 10.06 11.55
C TYR A 96 15.61 10.66 10.17
N ILE A 97 14.77 9.95 9.41
CA ILE A 97 14.40 10.33 8.06
C ILE A 97 13.01 10.98 8.09
N HIS A 98 12.95 12.22 7.60
CA HIS A 98 11.71 12.97 7.46
C HIS A 98 11.11 12.84 6.06
N THR A 99 11.91 12.55 5.04
CA THR A 99 11.52 12.49 3.63
C THR A 99 10.84 11.16 3.32
N PRO A 100 9.50 11.12 3.09
CA PRO A 100 8.85 9.93 2.60
C PRO A 100 9.24 9.65 1.14
N GLU A 101 9.14 8.39 0.71
CA GLU A 101 9.36 8.01 -0.68
C GLU A 101 8.17 7.22 -1.21
N VAL A 102 7.82 7.47 -2.46
CA VAL A 102 6.78 6.74 -3.16
C VAL A 102 7.37 5.86 -4.25
N PHE A 103 6.95 4.60 -4.27
CA PHE A 103 7.27 3.62 -5.32
C PHE A 103 6.09 3.47 -6.27
N ASP A 104 6.36 3.57 -7.56
CA ASP A 104 5.40 3.25 -8.61
C ASP A 104 5.63 1.80 -9.08
N PRO A 105 4.70 0.86 -8.81
CA PRO A 105 4.90 -0.55 -9.17
C PRO A 105 4.78 -0.85 -10.66
N VAL A 106 4.38 0.13 -11.49
CA VAL A 106 4.30 -0.01 -12.95
C VAL A 106 5.65 0.29 -13.58
N THR A 107 6.28 1.39 -13.17
CA THR A 107 7.60 1.81 -13.67
C THR A 107 8.76 1.28 -12.85
N GLU A 108 8.48 0.73 -11.67
CA GLU A 108 9.46 0.29 -10.65
C GLU A 108 10.46 1.39 -10.27
N THR A 109 9.97 2.62 -10.13
CA THR A 109 10.80 3.79 -9.79
C THR A 109 10.37 4.40 -8.46
N TRP A 110 11.34 5.02 -7.78
CA TRP A 110 11.13 5.77 -6.55
C TRP A 110 11.20 7.27 -6.81
N SER A 111 10.40 8.01 -6.08
CA SER A 111 10.49 9.47 -5.98
C SER A 111 10.26 9.93 -4.54
N THR A 112 10.91 11.03 -4.16
CA THR A 112 10.76 11.63 -2.84
C THR A 112 9.49 12.49 -2.77
N LEU A 113 8.94 12.60 -1.57
CA LEU A 113 7.84 13.49 -1.22
C LEU A 113 8.36 14.61 -0.31
N PRO A 114 7.59 15.68 -0.12
CA PRO A 114 7.94 16.73 0.87
C PRO A 114 8.16 16.14 2.26
N ASP A 115 9.12 16.70 2.98
CA ASP A 115 9.48 16.26 4.31
C ASP A 115 8.31 16.35 5.29
N ALA A 116 8.17 15.33 6.12
CA ALA A 116 7.32 15.36 7.29
C ALA A 116 7.95 16.26 8.38
N ASN A 117 7.12 16.91 9.19
CA ASN A 117 7.65 17.72 10.29
C ASN A 117 8.07 16.85 11.49
N VAL A 118 7.55 15.63 11.57
CA VAL A 118 7.79 14.72 12.67
C VAL A 118 8.44 13.45 12.18
N SER A 119 9.56 13.08 12.77
CA SER A 119 10.21 11.79 12.50
C SER A 119 9.33 10.63 12.97
N ARG A 120 9.26 9.58 12.17
CA ARG A 120 8.52 8.35 12.46
C ARG A 120 9.49 7.19 12.42
N THR A 121 9.72 6.57 13.55
CA THR A 121 10.68 5.49 13.72
C THR A 121 10.01 4.25 14.33
N TYR A 122 10.73 3.48 15.12
CA TYR A 122 10.20 2.31 15.80
C TYR A 122 8.94 2.64 16.61
N HIS A 123 7.96 1.75 16.63
CA HIS A 123 6.63 1.91 17.25
C HIS A 123 5.74 3.01 16.66
N SER A 124 6.12 3.64 15.55
CA SER A 124 5.20 4.53 14.82
C SER A 124 4.14 3.75 14.06
N SER A 125 3.10 4.45 13.66
CA SER A 125 2.02 3.91 12.83
C SER A 125 1.76 4.81 11.62
N ALA A 126 1.42 4.21 10.49
CA ALA A 126 0.91 4.90 9.30
C ALA A 126 -0.28 4.12 8.74
N LEU A 127 -1.42 4.78 8.54
CA LEU A 127 -2.66 4.15 8.08
C LEU A 127 -3.32 4.98 6.98
N LEU A 128 -3.75 4.32 5.92
CA LEU A 128 -4.62 4.91 4.92
C LEU A 128 -6.01 5.14 5.52
N LEU A 129 -6.53 6.36 5.35
CA LEU A 129 -7.87 6.73 5.76
C LEU A 129 -8.87 6.56 4.59
N PRO A 130 -10.18 6.44 4.88
CA PRO A 130 -11.19 6.31 3.83
C PRO A 130 -11.22 7.47 2.83
N ASP A 131 -10.82 8.66 3.24
CA ASP A 131 -10.70 9.83 2.37
C ASP A 131 -9.42 9.84 1.51
N GLY A 132 -8.58 8.82 1.63
CA GLY A 132 -7.35 8.65 0.86
C GLY A 132 -6.13 9.39 1.40
N ARG A 133 -6.25 10.11 2.51
CA ARG A 133 -5.09 10.64 3.24
C ARG A 133 -4.39 9.53 3.99
N VAL A 134 -3.13 9.77 4.35
CA VAL A 134 -2.41 8.88 5.28
C VAL A 134 -2.24 9.59 6.61
N TRP A 135 -2.71 8.94 7.67
CA TRP A 135 -2.50 9.34 9.05
C TRP A 135 -1.21 8.70 9.57
N THR A 136 -0.33 9.50 10.17
CA THR A 136 0.88 9.01 10.84
C THR A 136 0.92 9.50 12.29
N ALA A 137 1.34 8.63 13.19
CA ALA A 137 1.40 8.95 14.61
C ALA A 137 2.40 8.08 15.36
N SER A 138 2.64 8.48 16.61
CA SER A 138 3.43 7.72 17.58
C SER A 138 4.89 7.55 17.17
N GLY A 139 5.61 6.73 17.89
CA GLY A 139 7.01 6.38 17.73
C GLY A 139 7.84 6.65 18.97
N THR A 140 9.02 6.07 19.00
CA THR A 140 10.00 6.26 20.06
C THR A 140 11.35 6.66 19.45
N PRO A 141 11.48 7.94 19.02
CA PRO A 141 12.66 8.36 18.26
C PRO A 141 13.98 8.11 19.00
N ASP A 142 14.02 8.33 20.29
CA ASP A 142 15.20 8.11 21.15
C ASP A 142 15.08 6.87 22.05
N ARG A 143 14.09 5.98 21.80
CA ARG A 143 13.74 4.80 22.61
C ARG A 143 13.30 5.10 24.05
N SER A 144 13.29 6.35 24.48
CA SER A 144 12.92 6.76 25.82
C SER A 144 11.70 7.69 25.85
N THR A 145 11.52 8.49 24.84
CA THR A 145 10.43 9.47 24.70
C THR A 145 9.40 9.04 23.66
N TRP A 146 8.13 9.18 24.00
CA TRP A 146 7.04 8.91 23.05
C TRP A 146 6.73 10.16 22.21
N GLU A 147 6.61 9.97 20.91
CA GLU A 147 6.13 11.01 20.01
C GLU A 147 4.60 11.02 19.99
N HIS A 148 3.99 12.10 20.46
CA HIS A 148 2.53 12.23 20.59
C HIS A 148 1.86 12.98 19.43
N ARG A 149 2.65 13.65 18.58
CA ARG A 149 2.11 14.42 17.46
C ARG A 149 1.56 13.52 16.38
N VAL A 150 0.51 14.00 15.70
CA VAL A 150 -0.14 13.35 14.57
C VAL A 150 0.08 14.20 13.33
N GLU A 151 0.34 13.58 12.19
CA GLU A 151 0.40 14.25 10.90
C GLU A 151 -0.48 13.55 9.88
N PHE A 152 -0.93 14.32 8.89
CA PHE A 152 -1.66 13.82 7.74
C PHE A 152 -0.87 14.11 6.47
N TYR A 153 -0.53 13.09 5.71
CA TYR A 153 -0.08 13.24 4.35
C TYR A 153 -1.30 13.33 3.44
N ASN A 154 -1.37 14.42 2.69
CA ASN A 154 -2.42 14.69 1.72
C ASN A 154 -1.87 14.47 0.30
N PRO A 155 -2.11 13.33 -0.35
CA PRO A 155 -1.71 13.14 -1.74
C PRO A 155 -2.38 14.16 -2.66
N SER A 156 -1.77 14.45 -3.81
CA SER A 156 -2.27 15.47 -4.75
C SER A 156 -3.74 15.27 -5.17
N TYR A 157 -4.18 14.01 -5.28
CA TYR A 157 -5.57 13.70 -5.59
C TYR A 157 -6.58 14.14 -4.52
N TYR A 158 -6.12 14.40 -3.29
CA TYR A 158 -7.00 14.87 -2.21
C TYR A 158 -7.63 16.24 -2.54
N TYR A 159 -6.91 17.07 -3.27
CA TYR A 159 -7.35 18.41 -3.68
C TYR A 159 -8.01 18.45 -5.06
N ALA A 160 -8.10 17.31 -5.75
CA ALA A 160 -8.68 17.22 -7.07
C ALA A 160 -10.22 17.08 -7.03
N ASN A 161 -10.88 17.30 -8.18
CA ASN A 161 -12.29 16.98 -8.31
C ASN A 161 -12.45 15.45 -8.36
N ARG A 162 -12.97 14.88 -7.29
CA ARG A 162 -13.01 13.45 -7.03
C ARG A 162 -14.30 12.81 -7.54
N PRO A 163 -14.25 11.62 -8.16
CA PRO A 163 -15.45 10.86 -8.41
C PRO A 163 -16.16 10.47 -7.10
N GLN A 164 -17.47 10.23 -7.17
CA GLN A 164 -18.29 9.98 -5.99
C GLN A 164 -19.02 8.64 -6.10
N ILE A 165 -18.98 7.86 -5.03
CA ILE A 165 -19.87 6.72 -4.84
C ILE A 165 -21.15 7.28 -4.26
N SER A 166 -22.26 7.26 -5.04
CA SER A 166 -23.51 7.97 -4.72
C SER A 166 -24.50 7.15 -3.89
N GLY A 167 -24.22 5.87 -3.66
CA GLY A 167 -25.11 4.97 -2.92
C GLY A 167 -24.35 3.81 -2.29
N ARG A 168 -25.07 2.91 -1.62
CA ARG A 168 -24.48 1.74 -0.96
C ARG A 168 -23.93 0.76 -2.00
N VAL A 169 -22.66 0.39 -1.86
CA VAL A 169 -22.05 -0.68 -2.63
C VAL A 169 -22.67 -2.02 -2.25
N THR A 170 -23.10 -2.79 -3.24
CA THR A 170 -23.60 -4.15 -3.05
C THR A 170 -22.49 -5.14 -3.35
N THR A 171 -22.15 -5.97 -2.37
CA THR A 171 -21.13 -7.02 -2.51
C THR A 171 -21.80 -8.35 -2.85
N GLY A 172 -21.24 -9.08 -3.82
CA GLY A 172 -21.59 -10.46 -4.13
C GLY A 172 -20.64 -11.47 -3.49
N PRO A 173 -20.91 -12.79 -3.67
CA PRO A 173 -20.00 -13.83 -3.26
C PRO A 173 -18.69 -13.80 -4.07
N TYR A 174 -17.70 -14.53 -3.62
CA TYR A 174 -16.46 -14.74 -4.40
C TYR A 174 -16.79 -15.24 -5.82
N GLY A 175 -16.08 -14.68 -6.82
CA GLY A 175 -16.31 -14.97 -8.23
C GLY A 175 -17.62 -14.41 -8.83
N GLY A 176 -18.45 -13.76 -8.02
CA GLY A 176 -19.66 -13.06 -8.48
C GLY A 176 -19.36 -11.63 -8.92
N THR A 177 -20.32 -10.72 -8.70
CA THR A 177 -20.21 -9.31 -9.06
C THR A 177 -20.52 -8.40 -7.86
N MET A 178 -20.01 -7.17 -7.94
CA MET A 178 -20.32 -6.09 -7.00
C MET A 178 -20.89 -4.91 -7.78
N ARG A 179 -21.89 -4.24 -7.21
CA ARG A 179 -22.48 -3.03 -7.81
C ARG A 179 -22.05 -1.79 -7.04
N ILE A 180 -21.53 -0.80 -7.75
CA ILE A 180 -21.05 0.48 -7.19
C ILE A 180 -21.88 1.59 -7.83
N PRO A 181 -22.86 2.16 -7.11
CA PRO A 181 -23.63 3.30 -7.60
C PRO A 181 -22.74 4.55 -7.74
N THR A 182 -22.77 5.17 -8.89
CA THR A 182 -22.09 6.43 -9.17
C THR A 182 -22.71 7.15 -10.35
N SER A 183 -22.75 8.48 -10.29
CA SER A 183 -23.07 9.35 -11.42
C SER A 183 -21.81 9.92 -12.07
N SER A 184 -20.62 9.61 -11.52
CA SER A 184 -19.37 10.08 -12.08
C SER A 184 -19.05 9.36 -13.38
N SER A 185 -18.71 10.11 -14.41
CA SER A 185 -18.25 9.59 -15.70
C SER A 185 -16.75 9.25 -15.64
N ASN A 186 -16.28 8.53 -16.67
CA ASN A 186 -14.85 8.23 -16.87
C ASN A 186 -14.17 7.44 -15.74
N ILE A 187 -14.91 6.54 -15.06
CA ILE A 187 -14.31 5.62 -14.12
C ILE A 187 -13.56 4.53 -14.90
N THR A 188 -12.28 4.41 -14.63
CA THR A 188 -11.37 3.49 -15.35
C THR A 188 -10.82 2.39 -14.48
N LYS A 189 -10.78 2.59 -13.15
CA LYS A 189 -10.22 1.62 -12.20
C LYS A 189 -11.08 1.52 -10.95
N VAL A 190 -11.03 0.37 -10.30
CA VAL A 190 -11.61 0.15 -8.97
C VAL A 190 -10.59 -0.56 -8.10
N SER A 191 -10.21 0.07 -6.99
CA SER A 191 -9.31 -0.52 -6.00
C SER A 191 -10.07 -0.99 -4.78
N LEU A 192 -9.72 -2.19 -4.32
CA LEU A 192 -10.23 -2.80 -3.09
C LEU A 192 -9.04 -2.96 -2.13
N LEU A 193 -8.97 -2.12 -1.08
CA LEU A 193 -7.89 -2.11 -0.10
C LEU A 193 -8.36 -2.67 1.23
N ARG A 194 -7.61 -3.62 1.78
CA ARG A 194 -7.89 -4.13 3.11
C ARG A 194 -7.59 -3.05 4.15
N LEU A 195 -8.40 -2.98 5.22
CA LEU A 195 -8.12 -2.07 6.33
C LEU A 195 -6.78 -2.44 6.98
N GLY A 196 -5.92 -1.46 7.18
CA GLY A 196 -4.58 -1.65 7.73
C GLY A 196 -4.61 -2.21 9.16
N SER A 197 -3.60 -2.99 9.50
CA SER A 197 -3.34 -3.53 10.84
C SER A 197 -1.85 -3.39 11.14
N ASN A 198 -1.50 -2.24 11.64
CA ASN A 198 -0.12 -1.76 11.73
C ASN A 198 0.46 -1.95 13.14
N THR A 199 1.67 -2.49 13.20
CA THR A 199 2.47 -2.61 14.43
C THR A 199 3.95 -2.75 14.08
N HIS A 200 4.86 -2.20 14.88
CA HIS A 200 6.31 -2.41 14.75
C HIS A 200 6.83 -2.18 13.33
N HIS A 201 6.43 -1.07 12.67
CA HIS A 201 6.73 -0.73 11.27
C HIS A 201 6.23 -1.76 10.22
N TYR A 202 5.31 -2.62 10.57
CA TYR A 202 4.75 -3.64 9.69
C TYR A 202 3.23 -3.56 9.66
N ASP A 203 2.63 -3.69 8.47
CA ASP A 203 1.18 -3.80 8.29
C ASP A 203 0.83 -5.21 7.77
N SER A 204 0.24 -6.02 8.65
CA SER A 204 -0.15 -7.41 8.33
C SER A 204 -1.30 -7.52 7.33
N ASN A 205 -2.01 -6.42 7.08
CA ASN A 205 -3.15 -6.37 6.17
C ASN A 205 -2.86 -5.60 4.87
N LEU A 206 -1.59 -5.24 4.62
CA LEU A 206 -1.23 -4.47 3.44
C LEU A 206 -1.59 -5.22 2.14
N ARG A 207 -2.73 -4.85 1.52
CA ARG A 207 -3.26 -5.52 0.34
C ARG A 207 -4.16 -4.60 -0.46
N LEU A 208 -3.92 -4.55 -1.76
CA LEU A 208 -4.79 -3.94 -2.75
C LEU A 208 -5.11 -4.95 -3.85
N VAL A 209 -6.38 -5.02 -4.25
CA VAL A 209 -6.84 -5.82 -5.39
C VAL A 209 -7.53 -4.90 -6.39
N TRP A 210 -7.08 -4.92 -7.65
CA TRP A 210 -7.75 -4.26 -8.76
C TRP A 210 -8.94 -5.09 -9.20
N LEU A 211 -10.16 -4.52 -9.12
CA LEU A 211 -11.38 -5.16 -9.58
C LEU A 211 -11.67 -4.76 -11.03
N GLN A 212 -11.97 -5.75 -11.87
CA GLN A 212 -12.30 -5.52 -13.27
C GLN A 212 -13.71 -4.93 -13.41
N ILE A 213 -13.84 -3.80 -14.11
CA ILE A 213 -15.13 -3.23 -14.50
C ILE A 213 -15.70 -4.11 -15.63
N THR A 214 -16.90 -4.67 -15.41
CA THR A 214 -17.58 -5.57 -16.36
C THR A 214 -18.76 -4.92 -17.05
N ASN A 215 -19.33 -3.87 -16.44
CA ASN A 215 -20.40 -3.08 -17.04
C ASN A 215 -20.44 -1.66 -16.47
N THR A 216 -20.89 -0.71 -17.30
CA THR A 216 -21.14 0.69 -16.92
C THR A 216 -22.48 1.11 -17.49
N ASP A 217 -23.32 1.71 -16.67
CA ASP A 217 -24.62 2.28 -17.08
C ASP A 217 -24.88 3.62 -16.35
N SER A 218 -26.02 4.25 -16.61
CA SER A 218 -26.38 5.56 -16.04
C SER A 218 -26.50 5.59 -14.50
N SER A 219 -26.57 4.45 -13.84
CA SER A 219 -26.74 4.34 -12.38
C SER A 219 -25.46 3.89 -11.65
N GLY A 220 -24.38 3.55 -12.40
CA GLY A 220 -23.10 3.18 -11.81
C GLY A 220 -22.31 2.15 -12.60
N ILE A 221 -21.42 1.46 -11.92
CA ILE A 221 -20.56 0.43 -12.49
C ILE A 221 -20.76 -0.92 -11.81
N THR A 222 -20.58 -1.99 -12.56
CA THR A 222 -20.51 -3.36 -12.03
C THR A 222 -19.08 -3.85 -12.19
N VAL A 223 -18.54 -4.46 -11.14
CA VAL A 223 -17.19 -5.04 -11.15
C VAL A 223 -17.25 -6.52 -10.79
N SER A 224 -16.24 -7.28 -11.22
CA SER A 224 -16.02 -8.64 -10.72
C SER A 224 -15.71 -8.59 -9.24
N ALA A 225 -16.44 -9.34 -8.41
CA ALA A 225 -16.06 -9.56 -7.01
C ALA A 225 -14.70 -10.29 -6.95
N PRO A 226 -13.97 -10.23 -5.81
CA PRO A 226 -12.76 -11.00 -5.66
C PRO A 226 -12.98 -12.47 -6.00
N ILE A 227 -12.04 -13.05 -6.75
CA ILE A 227 -12.23 -14.40 -7.32
C ILE A 227 -12.27 -15.49 -6.24
N ASN A 228 -11.51 -15.29 -5.16
CA ASN A 228 -11.45 -16.22 -4.02
C ASN A 228 -10.82 -15.56 -2.78
N SER A 229 -10.79 -16.31 -1.67
CA SER A 229 -10.24 -15.86 -0.39
C SER A 229 -8.71 -15.73 -0.36
N SER A 230 -7.99 -16.31 -1.30
CA SER A 230 -6.52 -16.13 -1.41
C SER A 230 -6.19 -14.75 -1.98
N VAL A 231 -6.99 -14.27 -2.94
CA VAL A 231 -6.84 -12.93 -3.52
C VAL A 231 -7.33 -11.86 -2.53
N ALA A 232 -8.49 -12.05 -1.94
CA ALA A 232 -9.03 -11.14 -0.92
C ALA A 232 -9.54 -11.94 0.30
N PRO A 233 -8.72 -12.17 1.33
CA PRO A 233 -9.15 -12.84 2.55
C PRO A 233 -10.41 -12.21 3.16
N PRO A 234 -11.29 -12.98 3.81
CA PRO A 234 -12.49 -12.44 4.45
C PRO A 234 -12.18 -11.26 5.39
N GLY A 235 -13.00 -10.22 5.34
CA GLY A 235 -12.81 -9.05 6.20
C GLY A 235 -13.40 -7.77 5.61
N HIS A 236 -12.98 -6.63 6.19
CA HIS A 236 -13.42 -5.31 5.77
C HIS A 236 -12.40 -4.66 4.87
N TYR A 237 -12.89 -4.00 3.83
CA TYR A 237 -12.11 -3.35 2.78
C TYR A 237 -12.65 -1.96 2.49
N MET A 238 -11.77 -1.04 2.14
CA MET A 238 -12.08 0.22 1.49
C MET A 238 -12.19 -0.02 -0.01
N ILE A 239 -13.32 0.35 -0.63
CA ILE A 239 -13.47 0.33 -2.08
C ILE A 239 -13.45 1.77 -2.60
N HIS A 240 -12.61 2.03 -3.60
CA HIS A 240 -12.51 3.32 -4.29
C HIS A 240 -12.77 3.12 -5.78
N ILE A 241 -13.44 4.08 -6.41
CA ILE A 241 -13.49 4.22 -7.86
C ILE A 241 -12.51 5.31 -8.28
N LEU A 242 -11.78 5.10 -9.37
CA LEU A 242 -10.80 6.06 -9.86
C LEU A 242 -11.15 6.50 -11.27
N ASN A 243 -10.99 7.79 -11.54
CA ASN A 243 -11.14 8.33 -12.91
C ASN A 243 -9.88 8.13 -13.75
N ALA A 244 -9.91 8.60 -15.00
CA ALA A 244 -8.79 8.46 -15.94
C ALA A 244 -7.51 9.22 -15.54
N GLN A 245 -7.58 10.14 -14.60
CA GLN A 245 -6.45 10.87 -14.01
C GLN A 245 -5.93 10.23 -12.72
N ASP A 246 -6.35 8.99 -12.42
CA ASP A 246 -6.02 8.27 -11.18
C ASP A 246 -6.46 9.00 -9.89
N VAL A 247 -7.51 9.83 -9.98
CA VAL A 247 -8.11 10.48 -8.81
C VAL A 247 -9.14 9.55 -8.17
N PRO A 248 -8.93 9.09 -6.91
CA PRO A 248 -9.84 8.18 -6.25
C PRO A 248 -11.04 8.90 -5.60
N SER A 249 -12.17 8.23 -5.50
CA SER A 249 -13.28 8.63 -4.63
C SER A 249 -12.90 8.58 -3.14
N VAL A 250 -13.71 9.15 -2.27
CA VAL A 250 -13.78 8.67 -0.88
C VAL A 250 -14.23 7.23 -0.89
N ALA A 251 -13.66 6.40 -0.02
CA ALA A 251 -14.00 4.98 0.07
C ALA A 251 -15.38 4.75 0.70
N GLN A 252 -16.03 3.66 0.29
CA GLN A 252 -16.94 2.96 1.18
C GLN A 252 -16.24 1.74 1.80
N ILE A 253 -16.60 1.45 3.06
CA ILE A 253 -16.17 0.22 3.72
C ILE A 253 -17.17 -0.89 3.36
N VAL A 254 -16.65 -1.96 2.79
CA VAL A 254 -17.41 -3.16 2.39
C VAL A 254 -16.87 -4.39 3.10
N ARG A 255 -17.72 -5.40 3.28
CA ARG A 255 -17.29 -6.72 3.80
C ARG A 255 -17.18 -7.69 2.63
N ILE A 256 -16.07 -8.41 2.56
CA ILE A 256 -15.80 -9.47 1.60
C ILE A 256 -15.75 -10.80 2.34
N GLY A 257 -16.34 -11.83 1.75
CA GLY A 257 -16.33 -13.17 2.30
C GLY A 257 -17.17 -13.27 3.57
N SER A 258 -18.48 -13.38 3.41
CA SER A 258 -19.44 -13.73 4.47
C SER A 258 -19.56 -15.24 4.62
#